data_6764df3337a4de12a33a76b9fa4c4c78
#
_entry.id   6764df3337a4de12a33a76b9fa4c4c78
#
_cell.length_a   1.000
_cell.length_b   1.000
_cell.length_c   1.000
_cell.angle_alpha   90.00
_cell.angle_beta   90.00
_cell.angle_gamma   90.00
#
_symmetry.space_group_name_H-M   'P 1'
#
loop_
_entity.id
_entity.type
_entity.pdbx_description
1 polymer ?
#
loop_
_entity_poly.entity_id
_entity_poly.type
_entity_poly.pdbx_seq_one_letter_code
_entity_poly.pdbx_strand_id
1 'polypeptide(L)'
;MLKLIDQILQQFRICFKREETFSWFVIIVVGILIRTDMRGVSSIVGSLSLDPSYYESMLHFFRSQAYDLHCIKSKWHSIVLEHIKPVLMDGSIIMIGDHIKVAKEARRMPGVKKLHQDSENVGKAEYIFGHQFGMVGILAEGKTPQCVPLDMELQDGIDEINCLKNVSSETTISLKKKKKENTSILKMLHMCGNFVKSKSQRAIILLDAYFTSGGAFNVAEQINREQGADVITLIMRAKSNTVAFEEPEKPKKRGRGQPRKYGKKIQFKKLFIELTDVFETVTLNLYGKNETVKYFCTDLIWRPIGRKIRFVLVKTNEKVMILMCSDLCMHPEKIILAYSYRFKIEVSFKMLKQVIGGFCYHFWTTAMPKLSRLKTSNDLSGVTEKKDKEKIISTMRAIEVFTFLSCMAMGILTTISLQFPTLVWKKFSGWLRTRSSEIPSVETVRSVLQQELWRNTCNLSKYETLSSIRKYQKTDLDTTYKASA
;
A
#
# COMPACT_ATOMS: atom_id res chain seq x y z
N MET A 1 -10.29 23.86 4.41
CA MET A 1 -9.80 22.46 4.42
C MET A 1 -10.35 21.69 5.61
N LEU A 2 -10.44 22.26 6.81
CA LEU A 2 -11.01 21.58 8.00
C LEU A 2 -12.45 21.08 7.74
N LYS A 3 -13.30 21.84 7.02
CA LYS A 3 -14.66 21.40 6.65
C LYS A 3 -14.65 20.11 5.84
N LEU A 4 -13.73 19.96 4.87
CA LEU A 4 -13.61 18.72 4.11
C LEU A 4 -13.18 17.56 5.00
N ILE A 5 -12.19 17.76 5.89
CA ILE A 5 -11.75 16.73 6.83
C ILE A 5 -12.90 16.30 7.73
N ASP A 6 -13.67 17.26 8.25
CA ASP A 6 -14.84 16.97 9.07
C ASP A 6 -15.87 16.12 8.31
N GLN A 7 -16.20 16.50 7.08
CA GLN A 7 -17.12 15.77 6.21
C GLN A 7 -16.62 14.35 5.87
N ILE A 8 -15.33 14.21 5.59
CA ILE A 8 -14.70 12.89 5.35
C ILE A 8 -14.80 12.02 6.61
N LEU A 9 -14.43 12.58 7.78
CA LEU A 9 -14.42 11.81 9.02
C LEU A 9 -15.85 11.43 9.47
N GLN A 10 -16.83 12.31 9.27
CA GLN A 10 -18.23 12.03 9.57
C GLN A 10 -18.76 10.80 8.83
N GLN A 11 -18.34 10.58 7.59
CA GLN A 11 -18.75 9.41 6.82
C GLN A 11 -18.36 8.07 7.48
N PHE A 12 -17.34 8.05 8.34
CA PHE A 12 -16.94 6.84 9.07
C PHE A 12 -17.81 6.55 10.31
N ARG A 13 -18.72 7.47 10.71
CA ARG A 13 -19.56 7.26 11.91
C ARG A 13 -20.27 5.92 11.91
N ILE A 14 -20.72 5.47 10.75
CA ILE A 14 -21.41 4.18 10.56
C ILE A 14 -20.55 2.95 10.89
N CYS A 15 -19.22 3.07 10.90
CA CYS A 15 -18.29 1.98 11.24
C CYS A 15 -18.15 1.77 12.75
N PHE A 16 -18.78 2.63 13.57
CA PHE A 16 -18.61 2.62 15.02
C PHE A 16 -19.95 2.52 15.74
N LYS A 17 -20.07 1.58 16.67
CA LYS A 17 -21.30 1.41 17.48
C LYS A 17 -21.43 2.48 18.58
N ARG A 18 -20.28 2.97 19.12
CA ARG A 18 -20.23 3.90 20.26
C ARG A 18 -19.62 5.22 19.82
N GLU A 19 -20.21 6.32 20.29
CA GLU A 19 -19.73 7.69 20.02
C GLU A 19 -18.30 7.91 20.52
N GLU A 20 -17.98 7.40 21.69
CA GLU A 20 -16.66 7.51 22.28
C GLU A 20 -15.56 6.85 21.41
N THR A 21 -15.85 5.65 20.86
CA THR A 21 -14.91 4.96 19.98
C THR A 21 -14.73 5.73 18.66
N PHE A 22 -15.78 6.34 18.14
CA PHE A 22 -15.71 7.21 16.98
C PHE A 22 -14.91 8.49 17.26
N SER A 23 -15.10 9.11 18.42
CA SER A 23 -14.33 10.29 18.85
C SER A 23 -12.83 9.98 18.90
N TRP A 24 -12.43 8.82 19.43
CA TRP A 24 -11.02 8.38 19.40
C TRP A 24 -10.49 8.18 17.99
N PHE A 25 -11.30 7.62 17.09
CA PHE A 25 -10.93 7.52 15.68
C PHE A 25 -10.64 8.89 15.07
N VAL A 26 -11.52 9.87 15.28
CA VAL A 26 -11.35 11.26 14.79
C VAL A 26 -10.07 11.87 15.35
N ILE A 27 -9.87 11.81 16.67
CA ILE A 27 -8.70 12.35 17.36
C ILE A 27 -7.41 11.75 16.81
N ILE A 28 -7.37 10.42 16.65
CA ILE A 28 -6.18 9.72 16.16
C ILE A 28 -5.87 10.13 14.72
N VAL A 29 -6.88 10.14 13.83
CA VAL A 29 -6.67 10.51 12.43
C VAL A 29 -6.22 11.97 12.32
N VAL A 30 -6.86 12.90 13.00
CA VAL A 30 -6.48 14.31 12.98
C VAL A 30 -5.07 14.49 13.55
N GLY A 31 -4.75 13.82 14.65
CA GLY A 31 -3.41 13.87 15.23
C GLY A 31 -2.33 13.33 14.26
N ILE A 32 -2.61 12.25 13.52
CA ILE A 32 -1.70 11.75 12.47
C ILE A 32 -1.56 12.76 11.33
N LEU A 33 -2.66 13.43 10.92
CA LEU A 33 -2.66 14.42 9.84
C LEU A 33 -1.76 15.63 10.12
N ILE A 34 -1.64 16.05 11.40
CA ILE A 34 -0.98 17.33 11.76
C ILE A 34 0.35 17.15 12.47
N ARG A 35 0.65 15.98 13.06
CA ARG A 35 1.88 15.77 13.83
C ARG A 35 3.12 15.96 12.96
N THR A 36 4.17 16.50 13.57
CA THR A 36 5.46 16.77 12.92
C THR A 36 6.60 15.91 13.45
N ASP A 37 6.43 15.33 14.64
CA ASP A 37 7.39 14.42 15.24
C ASP A 37 7.07 12.95 14.91
N MET A 38 8.03 12.06 15.12
CA MET A 38 7.97 10.64 14.78
C MET A 38 7.90 9.73 16.02
N ARG A 39 7.25 10.20 17.11
CA ARG A 39 7.23 9.50 18.41
C ARG A 39 6.07 8.53 18.60
N GLY A 40 5.40 8.11 17.53
CA GLY A 40 4.29 7.13 17.61
C GLY A 40 2.99 7.75 18.15
N VAL A 41 2.31 7.03 19.06
CA VAL A 41 1.03 7.49 19.61
C VAL A 41 1.18 8.74 20.50
N SER A 42 2.28 8.86 21.22
CA SER A 42 2.55 10.05 22.06
C SER A 42 2.63 11.36 21.28
N SER A 43 3.02 11.29 19.99
CA SER A 43 2.96 12.46 19.09
C SER A 43 1.55 13.03 18.94
N ILE A 44 0.53 12.19 18.97
CA ILE A 44 -0.87 12.61 18.83
C ILE A 44 -1.28 13.44 20.05
N VAL A 45 -0.89 12.99 21.25
CA VAL A 45 -1.14 13.72 22.50
C VAL A 45 -0.54 15.12 22.44
N GLY A 46 0.75 15.21 22.08
CA GLY A 46 1.44 16.50 21.98
C GLY A 46 0.88 17.42 20.90
N SER A 47 0.65 16.88 19.70
CA SER A 47 0.19 17.68 18.55
C SER A 47 -1.22 18.24 18.69
N LEU A 48 -2.06 17.61 19.50
CA LEU A 48 -3.43 18.06 19.76
C LEU A 48 -3.61 18.67 21.16
N SER A 49 -2.52 18.80 21.94
CA SER A 49 -2.56 19.28 23.33
C SER A 49 -3.58 18.52 24.20
N LEU A 50 -3.65 17.19 24.03
CA LEU A 50 -4.56 16.36 24.81
C LEU A 50 -4.04 16.18 26.23
N ASP A 51 -4.95 15.94 27.17
CA ASP A 51 -4.55 15.55 28.51
C ASP A 51 -3.80 14.21 28.49
N PRO A 52 -2.59 14.11 29.08
CA PRO A 52 -1.79 12.89 29.08
C PRO A 52 -2.48 11.66 29.67
N SER A 53 -3.47 11.82 30.54
CA SER A 53 -4.27 10.72 31.11
C SER A 53 -5.02 9.91 30.04
N TYR A 54 -5.30 10.50 28.88
CA TYR A 54 -5.97 9.83 27.76
C TYR A 54 -5.04 8.98 26.90
N TYR A 55 -3.74 8.96 27.17
CA TYR A 55 -2.79 8.14 26.40
C TYR A 55 -3.16 6.64 26.38
N GLU A 56 -3.53 6.10 27.55
CA GLU A 56 -3.94 4.69 27.65
C GLU A 56 -5.24 4.40 26.89
N SER A 57 -6.19 5.34 26.88
CA SER A 57 -7.42 5.22 26.09
C SER A 57 -7.14 5.13 24.59
N MET A 58 -6.17 5.89 24.08
CA MET A 58 -5.72 5.78 22.68
C MET A 58 -5.03 4.44 22.42
N LEU A 59 -4.17 3.95 23.32
CA LEU A 59 -3.57 2.61 23.17
C LEU A 59 -4.63 1.52 23.16
N HIS A 60 -5.66 1.66 23.99
CA HIS A 60 -6.81 0.76 24.00
C HIS A 60 -7.56 0.77 22.67
N PHE A 61 -7.79 1.96 22.05
CA PHE A 61 -8.43 2.06 20.74
C PHE A 61 -7.73 1.18 19.71
N PHE A 62 -6.40 1.25 19.58
CA PHE A 62 -5.66 0.47 18.59
C PHE A 62 -5.80 -1.04 18.79
N ARG A 63 -5.96 -1.51 20.03
CA ARG A 63 -6.11 -2.94 20.38
C ARG A 63 -7.57 -3.44 20.37
N SER A 64 -8.52 -2.51 20.37
CA SER A 64 -9.94 -2.80 20.56
C SER A 64 -10.56 -3.54 19.39
N GLN A 65 -11.50 -4.42 19.69
CA GLN A 65 -12.38 -5.10 18.74
C GLN A 65 -13.77 -4.44 18.66
N ALA A 66 -13.96 -3.26 19.27
CA ALA A 66 -15.24 -2.55 19.29
C ALA A 66 -15.66 -1.99 17.94
N TYR A 67 -14.78 -2.04 16.94
CA TYR A 67 -15.04 -1.65 15.55
C TYR A 67 -14.39 -2.65 14.58
N ASP A 68 -14.91 -2.70 13.36
CA ASP A 68 -14.37 -3.53 12.30
C ASP A 68 -13.45 -2.70 11.38
N LEU A 69 -12.17 -3.11 11.29
CA LEU A 69 -11.19 -2.47 10.42
C LEU A 69 -11.57 -2.62 8.94
N HIS A 70 -12.21 -3.73 8.56
CA HIS A 70 -12.65 -3.96 7.19
C HIS A 70 -13.74 -2.94 6.79
N CYS A 71 -14.67 -2.63 7.70
CA CYS A 71 -15.67 -1.58 7.49
C CYS A 71 -15.00 -0.21 7.23
N ILE A 72 -13.99 0.15 8.05
CA ILE A 72 -13.25 1.40 7.87
C ILE A 72 -12.51 1.42 6.53
N LYS A 73 -11.84 0.33 6.14
CA LYS A 73 -11.18 0.19 4.84
C LYS A 73 -12.15 0.36 3.68
N SER A 74 -13.27 -0.37 3.70
CA SER A 74 -14.29 -0.29 2.66
C SER A 74 -14.89 1.10 2.53
N LYS A 75 -15.13 1.79 3.66
CA LYS A 75 -15.61 3.18 3.67
C LYS A 75 -14.56 4.13 3.09
N TRP A 76 -13.29 3.97 3.46
CA TRP A 76 -12.19 4.74 2.89
C TRP A 76 -12.10 4.59 1.37
N HIS A 77 -12.22 3.36 0.85
CA HIS A 77 -12.25 3.11 -0.59
C HIS A 77 -13.36 3.90 -1.31
N SER A 78 -14.57 3.97 -0.71
CA SER A 78 -15.67 4.76 -1.27
C SER A 78 -15.36 6.25 -1.26
N ILE A 79 -14.83 6.76 -0.15
CA ILE A 79 -14.46 8.18 0.02
C ILE A 79 -13.38 8.57 -1.00
N VAL A 80 -12.39 7.71 -1.24
CA VAL A 80 -11.37 7.99 -2.25
C VAL A 80 -12.00 8.15 -3.62
N LEU A 81 -12.86 7.22 -4.04
CA LEU A 81 -13.54 7.30 -5.35
C LEU A 81 -14.50 8.51 -5.46
N GLU A 82 -15.06 8.97 -4.35
CA GLU A 82 -15.90 10.17 -4.32
C GLU A 82 -15.08 11.47 -4.49
N HIS A 83 -13.89 11.49 -3.91
CA HIS A 83 -13.10 12.72 -3.78
C HIS A 83 -11.95 12.85 -4.78
N ILE A 84 -11.59 11.81 -5.51
CA ILE A 84 -10.56 11.88 -6.54
C ILE A 84 -11.14 11.59 -7.91
N LYS A 85 -10.46 12.06 -8.95
CA LYS A 85 -10.69 11.65 -10.33
C LYS A 85 -9.62 10.62 -10.70
N PRO A 86 -9.97 9.33 -10.83
CA PRO A 86 -8.99 8.31 -11.20
C PRO A 86 -8.46 8.53 -12.63
N VAL A 87 -7.19 8.25 -12.84
CA VAL A 87 -6.65 8.11 -14.20
C VAL A 87 -7.25 6.87 -14.84
N LEU A 88 -7.89 7.04 -15.98
CA LEU A 88 -8.51 5.96 -16.74
C LEU A 88 -7.68 5.61 -17.97
N MET A 89 -7.57 4.33 -18.25
CA MET A 89 -7.03 3.79 -19.49
C MET A 89 -7.95 2.67 -19.97
N ASP A 90 -8.52 2.84 -21.17
CA ASP A 90 -9.52 1.93 -21.74
C ASP A 90 -10.69 1.62 -20.78
N GLY A 91 -11.16 2.66 -20.07
CA GLY A 91 -12.26 2.54 -19.10
C GLY A 91 -11.89 1.85 -17.78
N SER A 92 -10.61 1.49 -17.58
CA SER A 92 -10.10 0.88 -16.35
C SER A 92 -9.30 1.88 -15.54
N ILE A 93 -9.46 1.87 -14.22
CA ILE A 93 -8.64 2.66 -13.31
C ILE A 93 -7.22 2.09 -13.22
N ILE A 94 -6.23 2.91 -12.96
CA ILE A 94 -4.86 2.46 -12.74
C ILE A 94 -4.62 2.30 -11.25
N MET A 95 -4.30 1.08 -10.83
CA MET A 95 -3.88 0.73 -9.46
C MET A 95 -2.40 0.37 -9.44
N ILE A 96 -1.73 0.72 -8.36
CA ILE A 96 -0.30 0.45 -8.17
C ILE A 96 -0.13 -0.29 -6.86
N GLY A 97 0.62 -1.40 -6.87
CA GLY A 97 0.96 -2.16 -5.67
C GLY A 97 2.46 -2.33 -5.51
N ASP A 98 2.95 -2.24 -4.27
CA ASP A 98 4.35 -2.54 -3.95
C ASP A 98 4.54 -2.86 -2.46
N HIS A 99 5.71 -3.39 -2.10
CA HIS A 99 6.09 -3.72 -0.74
C HIS A 99 7.10 -2.73 -0.16
N ILE A 100 7.00 -2.52 1.15
CA ILE A 100 8.02 -1.80 1.91
C ILE A 100 8.48 -2.64 3.10
N LYS A 101 9.80 -2.74 3.29
CA LYS A 101 10.42 -3.37 4.46
C LYS A 101 10.81 -2.28 5.46
N VAL A 102 10.38 -2.45 6.71
CA VAL A 102 10.56 -1.48 7.80
C VAL A 102 11.29 -2.13 8.94
N ALA A 103 12.49 -1.63 9.25
CA ALA A 103 13.28 -2.13 10.38
C ALA A 103 12.58 -1.88 11.72
N LYS A 104 12.62 -2.90 12.60
CA LYS A 104 12.09 -2.89 13.96
C LYS A 104 13.05 -3.61 14.90
N GLU A 105 13.53 -2.90 15.90
CA GLU A 105 14.49 -3.47 16.85
C GLU A 105 13.84 -4.23 18.01
N ALA A 106 12.54 -4.03 18.22
CA ALA A 106 11.81 -4.64 19.33
C ALA A 106 11.68 -6.15 19.17
N ARG A 107 12.31 -6.91 20.06
CA ARG A 107 12.36 -8.38 20.02
C ARG A 107 11.07 -9.08 20.45
N ARG A 108 10.12 -8.37 21.08
CA ARG A 108 8.82 -8.87 21.53
C ARG A 108 7.66 -8.21 20.78
N MET A 109 7.92 -7.73 19.58
CA MET A 109 6.92 -7.18 18.68
C MET A 109 6.38 -8.29 17.76
N PRO A 110 5.06 -8.53 17.73
CA PRO A 110 4.47 -9.53 16.86
C PRO A 110 4.77 -9.28 15.39
N GLY A 111 5.03 -10.36 14.62
CA GLY A 111 5.25 -10.31 13.17
C GLY A 111 6.64 -9.85 12.73
N VAL A 112 7.53 -9.49 13.65
CA VAL A 112 8.92 -9.14 13.29
C VAL A 112 9.67 -10.40 12.82
N LYS A 113 10.31 -10.29 11.66
CA LYS A 113 11.12 -11.35 11.03
C LYS A 113 12.45 -10.81 10.54
N LYS A 114 13.40 -11.72 10.28
CA LYS A 114 14.60 -11.42 9.51
C LYS A 114 14.24 -11.35 8.04
N LEU A 115 14.37 -10.16 7.43
CA LEU A 115 14.01 -9.86 6.05
C LEU A 115 15.27 -9.57 5.25
N HIS A 116 15.42 -10.20 4.08
CA HIS A 116 16.47 -9.87 3.12
C HIS A 116 16.14 -8.54 2.45
N GLN A 117 17.10 -7.64 2.30
CA GLN A 117 16.96 -6.39 1.56
C GLN A 117 17.49 -6.59 0.14
N ASP A 118 16.56 -6.59 -0.84
CA ASP A 118 16.89 -6.68 -2.27
C ASP A 118 17.37 -5.31 -2.79
N SER A 119 18.41 -4.75 -2.17
CA SER A 119 18.96 -3.44 -2.55
C SER A 119 20.30 -3.61 -3.25
N GLU A 120 20.43 -3.05 -4.43
CA GLU A 120 21.70 -2.93 -5.13
C GLU A 120 22.68 -1.96 -4.43
N ASN A 121 22.21 -1.25 -3.39
CA ASN A 121 23.03 -0.29 -2.66
C ASN A 121 23.89 -0.99 -1.61
N VAL A 122 25.18 -1.04 -1.86
CA VAL A 122 26.21 -1.70 -1.03
C VAL A 122 26.28 -1.15 0.41
N GLY A 123 25.80 0.07 0.65
CA GLY A 123 25.78 0.69 1.99
C GLY A 123 24.64 0.22 2.89
N LYS A 124 23.71 -0.63 2.41
CA LYS A 124 22.63 -1.18 3.22
C LYS A 124 22.94 -2.58 3.70
N ALA A 125 22.54 -2.88 4.94
CA ALA A 125 22.66 -4.23 5.47
C ALA A 125 21.86 -5.22 4.62
N GLU A 126 22.44 -6.40 4.32
CA GLU A 126 21.79 -7.46 3.55
C GLU A 126 20.49 -7.94 4.20
N TYR A 127 20.43 -7.94 5.54
CA TYR A 127 19.27 -8.35 6.32
C TYR A 127 18.88 -7.30 7.35
N ILE A 128 17.57 -7.15 7.57
CA ILE A 128 17.00 -6.39 8.69
C ILE A 128 16.02 -7.26 9.46
N PHE A 129 15.88 -6.98 10.76
CA PHE A 129 14.71 -7.43 11.51
C PHE A 129 13.60 -6.38 11.38
N GLY A 130 12.40 -6.80 10.99
CA GLY A 130 11.34 -5.84 10.76
C GLY A 130 10.05 -6.43 10.23
N HIS A 131 9.23 -5.54 9.74
CA HIS A 131 7.96 -5.84 9.08
C HIS A 131 8.04 -5.58 7.58
N GLN A 132 7.32 -6.39 6.80
CA GLN A 132 7.07 -6.15 5.38
C GLN A 132 5.59 -5.83 5.19
N PHE A 133 5.30 -4.61 4.75
CA PHE A 133 3.95 -4.18 4.39
C PHE A 133 3.78 -4.15 2.88
N GLY A 134 2.58 -4.54 2.43
CA GLY A 134 2.10 -4.25 1.09
C GLY A 134 1.19 -3.03 1.12
N MET A 135 1.33 -2.15 0.15
CA MET A 135 0.46 -1.02 -0.07
C MET A 135 -0.12 -1.06 -1.48
N VAL A 136 -1.41 -0.74 -1.57
CA VAL A 136 -2.12 -0.54 -2.83
C VAL A 136 -2.59 0.91 -2.88
N GLY A 137 -2.41 1.54 -4.03
CA GLY A 137 -2.92 2.88 -4.29
C GLY A 137 -3.60 2.98 -5.65
N ILE A 138 -4.41 4.00 -5.82
CA ILE A 138 -5.04 4.38 -7.08
C ILE A 138 -4.35 5.61 -7.65
N LEU A 139 -4.16 5.64 -8.96
CA LEU A 139 -3.60 6.80 -9.64
C LEU A 139 -4.70 7.83 -9.87
N ALA A 140 -4.54 9.00 -9.28
CA ALA A 140 -5.45 10.14 -9.42
C ALA A 140 -4.94 11.15 -10.45
N GLU A 141 -5.87 11.73 -11.22
CA GLU A 141 -5.56 12.81 -12.16
C GLU A 141 -5.09 14.06 -11.43
N GLY A 142 -4.19 14.78 -12.05
CA GLY A 142 -3.65 16.07 -11.67
C GLY A 142 -2.74 16.55 -12.78
N LYS A 143 -2.14 17.72 -12.68
CA LYS A 143 -1.12 18.18 -13.66
C LYS A 143 -0.01 17.14 -13.84
N THR A 144 0.34 16.47 -12.73
CA THR A 144 1.10 15.23 -12.71
C THR A 144 0.31 14.22 -11.88
N PRO A 145 0.01 13.03 -12.41
CA PRO A 145 -0.74 12.03 -11.68
C PRO A 145 -0.08 11.68 -10.34
N GLN A 146 -0.90 11.48 -9.30
CA GLN A 146 -0.46 11.15 -7.95
C GLN A 146 -1.04 9.80 -7.51
N CYS A 147 -0.28 9.02 -6.76
CA CYS A 147 -0.77 7.80 -6.15
C CYS A 147 -1.47 8.13 -4.82
N VAL A 148 -2.77 7.89 -4.74
CA VAL A 148 -3.56 8.00 -3.52
C VAL A 148 -3.63 6.63 -2.86
N PRO A 149 -3.13 6.46 -1.63
CA PRO A 149 -3.16 5.18 -0.94
C PRO A 149 -4.59 4.72 -0.63
N LEU A 150 -4.86 3.46 -0.92
CA LEU A 150 -6.14 2.80 -0.64
C LEU A 150 -6.05 1.87 0.56
N ASP A 151 -5.04 1.02 0.59
CA ASP A 151 -4.90 0.00 1.62
C ASP A 151 -3.43 -0.28 1.93
N MET A 152 -3.20 -0.73 3.17
CA MET A 152 -1.90 -1.18 3.65
C MET A 152 -2.08 -2.34 4.61
N GLU A 153 -1.37 -3.45 4.36
CA GLU A 153 -1.45 -4.66 5.16
C GLU A 153 -0.07 -5.26 5.42
N LEU A 154 0.07 -5.89 6.58
CA LEU A 154 1.26 -6.69 6.87
C LEU A 154 1.26 -7.94 5.98
N GLN A 155 2.32 -8.12 5.20
CA GLN A 155 2.43 -9.20 4.22
C GLN A 155 3.13 -10.43 4.78
N ASP A 156 4.11 -10.24 5.65
CA ASP A 156 4.91 -11.31 6.22
C ASP A 156 4.86 -11.29 7.75
N GLY A 157 4.94 -12.45 8.39
CA GLY A 157 4.88 -12.59 9.86
C GLY A 157 3.50 -12.62 10.47
N ILE A 158 2.44 -12.41 9.68
CA ILE A 158 1.05 -12.45 10.17
C ILE A 158 0.49 -13.88 10.22
N ASP A 159 0.96 -14.78 9.36
CA ASP A 159 0.40 -16.12 9.24
C ASP A 159 0.62 -16.95 10.51
N GLU A 160 1.80 -16.83 11.13
CA GLU A 160 2.12 -17.47 12.39
C GLU A 160 1.19 -16.97 13.51
N ILE A 161 0.81 -15.71 13.50
CA ILE A 161 -0.09 -15.13 14.51
C ILE A 161 -1.53 -15.53 14.24
N ASN A 162 -1.93 -15.62 12.97
CA ASN A 162 -3.26 -16.12 12.61
C ASN A 162 -3.47 -17.57 13.01
N CYS A 163 -2.42 -18.39 13.04
CA CYS A 163 -2.49 -19.76 13.59
C CYS A 163 -2.89 -19.79 15.08
N LEU A 164 -2.58 -18.73 15.85
CA LEU A 164 -3.01 -18.63 17.24
C LEU A 164 -4.55 -18.46 17.40
N LYS A 165 -5.23 -17.96 16.36
CA LYS A 165 -6.69 -17.78 16.34
C LYS A 165 -7.42 -19.12 16.11
N ASN A 166 -6.80 -20.05 15.37
CA ASN A 166 -7.43 -21.31 14.94
C ASN A 166 -6.99 -22.44 15.85
N VAL A 167 -7.72 -22.69 16.93
CA VAL A 167 -7.46 -23.77 17.93
C VAL A 167 -8.04 -25.12 17.49
N SER A 168 -8.66 -25.25 16.31
CA SER A 168 -9.25 -26.51 15.84
C SER A 168 -8.31 -27.22 14.85
N SER A 169 -7.76 -28.37 15.32
CA SER A 169 -7.28 -29.57 14.57
C SER A 169 -7.02 -29.46 13.06
N GLU A 170 -6.17 -28.57 12.62
CA GLU A 170 -5.66 -28.63 11.24
C GLU A 170 -4.37 -29.44 11.17
N THR A 171 -4.37 -30.49 10.35
CA THR A 171 -3.21 -31.35 10.09
C THR A 171 -2.05 -30.56 9.46
N THR A 172 -0.81 -30.91 9.76
CA THR A 172 0.44 -30.29 9.25
C THR A 172 0.48 -30.15 7.72
N ILE A 173 -0.22 -31.02 7.00
CA ILE A 173 -0.35 -31.01 5.52
C ILE A 173 -1.24 -29.83 5.06
N SER A 174 -2.35 -29.58 5.76
CA SER A 174 -3.25 -28.44 5.52
C SER A 174 -2.53 -27.10 5.73
N LEU A 175 -1.70 -26.99 6.76
CA LEU A 175 -0.89 -25.80 7.04
C LEU A 175 0.16 -25.53 5.96
N LYS A 176 0.82 -26.58 5.41
CA LYS A 176 1.77 -26.42 4.29
C LYS A 176 1.08 -25.98 3.01
N LYS A 177 -0.12 -26.47 2.71
CA LYS A 177 -0.91 -26.09 1.54
C LYS A 177 -1.38 -24.63 1.67
N LYS A 178 -1.94 -24.22 2.82
CA LYS A 178 -2.32 -22.83 3.12
C LYS A 178 -1.13 -21.87 3.04
N LYS A 179 0.07 -22.29 3.50
CA LYS A 179 1.29 -21.46 3.42
C LYS A 179 1.74 -21.21 1.97
N LYS A 180 1.50 -22.15 1.05
CA LYS A 180 1.80 -21.99 -0.38
C LYS A 180 0.78 -21.07 -1.08
N GLU A 181 -0.46 -21.03 -0.60
CA GLU A 181 -1.56 -20.20 -1.12
C GLU A 181 -1.56 -18.77 -0.53
N ASN A 182 -0.75 -18.49 0.50
CA ASN A 182 -0.77 -17.22 1.24
C ASN A 182 0.57 -16.46 1.17
N THR A 183 1.19 -16.44 -0.02
CA THR A 183 2.42 -15.67 -0.23
C THR A 183 2.15 -14.16 -0.27
N SER A 184 3.16 -13.34 0.05
CA SER A 184 3.05 -11.88 -0.04
C SER A 184 2.62 -11.37 -1.42
N ILE A 185 2.99 -12.11 -2.48
CA ILE A 185 2.55 -11.82 -3.85
C ILE A 185 1.03 -11.99 -3.98
N LEU A 186 0.48 -13.10 -3.50
CA LEU A 186 -0.95 -13.38 -3.60
C LEU A 186 -1.78 -12.46 -2.70
N LYS A 187 -1.28 -12.13 -1.51
CA LYS A 187 -1.90 -11.14 -0.61
C LYS A 187 -2.06 -9.78 -1.31
N MET A 188 -1.04 -9.32 -2.04
CA MET A 188 -1.10 -8.09 -2.83
C MET A 188 -2.23 -8.16 -3.87
N LEU A 189 -2.32 -9.25 -4.62
CA LEU A 189 -3.39 -9.43 -5.62
C LEU A 189 -4.78 -9.50 -4.96
N HIS A 190 -4.90 -10.12 -3.80
CA HIS A 190 -6.16 -10.15 -3.05
C HIS A 190 -6.57 -8.76 -2.55
N MET A 191 -5.62 -7.93 -2.07
CA MET A 191 -5.90 -6.53 -1.71
C MET A 191 -6.48 -5.75 -2.91
N CYS A 192 -5.85 -5.84 -4.09
CA CYS A 192 -6.36 -5.23 -5.32
C CYS A 192 -7.73 -5.81 -5.70
N GLY A 193 -7.87 -7.13 -5.69
CA GLY A 193 -9.11 -7.84 -6.05
C GLY A 193 -10.28 -7.50 -5.13
N ASN A 194 -10.06 -7.36 -3.84
CA ASN A 194 -11.07 -6.96 -2.87
C ASN A 194 -11.61 -5.56 -3.17
N PHE A 195 -10.73 -4.62 -3.54
CA PHE A 195 -11.14 -3.29 -3.97
C PHE A 195 -11.97 -3.36 -5.25
N VAL A 196 -11.48 -4.04 -6.30
CA VAL A 196 -12.17 -4.19 -7.60
C VAL A 196 -13.56 -4.78 -7.42
N LYS A 197 -13.69 -5.89 -6.66
CA LYS A 197 -14.97 -6.56 -6.38
C LYS A 197 -15.91 -5.67 -5.59
N SER A 198 -15.43 -5.06 -4.48
CA SER A 198 -16.28 -4.29 -3.57
C SER A 198 -16.78 -2.96 -4.16
N LYS A 199 -16.08 -2.43 -5.16
CA LYS A 199 -16.41 -1.15 -5.81
C LYS A 199 -16.89 -1.32 -7.26
N SER A 200 -17.02 -2.57 -7.75
CA SER A 200 -17.43 -2.88 -9.13
C SER A 200 -16.63 -2.08 -10.17
N GLN A 201 -15.31 -1.98 -9.96
CA GLN A 201 -14.40 -1.26 -10.84
C GLN A 201 -13.67 -2.23 -11.78
N ARG A 202 -13.22 -1.72 -12.93
CA ARG A 202 -12.20 -2.37 -13.76
C ARG A 202 -10.87 -1.73 -13.47
N ALA A 203 -9.79 -2.52 -13.37
CA ALA A 203 -8.49 -2.02 -12.99
C ALA A 203 -7.34 -2.60 -13.82
N ILE A 204 -6.39 -1.74 -14.17
CA ILE A 204 -5.04 -2.11 -14.60
C ILE A 204 -4.16 -2.05 -13.36
N ILE A 205 -3.59 -3.18 -12.96
CA ILE A 205 -2.74 -3.29 -11.78
C ILE A 205 -1.27 -3.31 -12.22
N LEU A 206 -0.50 -2.34 -11.74
CA LEU A 206 0.92 -2.17 -12.03
C LEU A 206 1.75 -2.72 -10.88
N LEU A 207 2.60 -3.71 -11.16
CA LEU A 207 3.48 -4.34 -10.18
C LEU A 207 4.90 -4.46 -10.71
N ASP A 208 5.88 -4.55 -9.82
CA ASP A 208 7.28 -4.70 -10.22
C ASP A 208 7.67 -6.18 -10.50
N ALA A 209 8.94 -6.41 -10.82
CA ALA A 209 9.45 -7.74 -11.16
C ALA A 209 9.40 -8.74 -9.99
N TYR A 210 9.32 -8.28 -8.73
CA TYR A 210 9.17 -9.14 -7.57
C TYR A 210 7.88 -9.96 -7.62
N PHE A 211 6.80 -9.34 -8.11
CA PHE A 211 5.47 -9.95 -8.18
C PHE A 211 5.28 -10.89 -9.37
N THR A 212 6.25 -10.96 -10.30
CA THR A 212 6.12 -11.79 -11.50
C THR A 212 6.15 -13.27 -11.15
N SER A 213 4.99 -13.86 -11.06
CA SER A 213 4.77 -15.28 -10.77
C SER A 213 3.52 -15.80 -11.45
N GLY A 214 3.48 -17.11 -11.75
CA GLY A 214 2.27 -17.76 -12.28
C GLY A 214 1.07 -17.61 -11.33
N GLY A 215 1.31 -17.65 -10.02
CA GLY A 215 0.26 -17.46 -9.01
C GLY A 215 -0.44 -16.11 -9.12
N ALA A 216 0.31 -15.03 -9.38
CA ALA A 216 -0.27 -13.69 -9.53
C ALA A 216 -1.27 -13.64 -10.72
N PHE A 217 -0.86 -14.12 -11.87
CA PHE A 217 -1.73 -14.19 -13.06
C PHE A 217 -2.94 -15.11 -12.86
N ASN A 218 -2.76 -16.24 -12.15
CA ASN A 218 -3.87 -17.16 -11.87
C ASN A 218 -4.91 -16.54 -10.92
N VAL A 219 -4.49 -15.78 -9.91
CA VAL A 219 -5.41 -15.05 -9.01
C VAL A 219 -6.19 -13.99 -9.78
N ALA A 220 -5.52 -13.21 -10.63
CA ALA A 220 -6.21 -12.20 -11.44
C ALA A 220 -7.25 -12.85 -12.37
N GLU A 221 -6.88 -13.95 -13.03
CA GLU A 221 -7.82 -14.70 -13.88
C GLU A 221 -8.97 -15.32 -13.09
N GLN A 222 -8.71 -15.83 -11.89
CA GLN A 222 -9.77 -16.34 -11.01
C GLN A 222 -10.77 -15.22 -10.68
N ILE A 223 -10.28 -14.02 -10.33
CA ILE A 223 -11.14 -12.87 -10.06
C ILE A 223 -11.96 -12.49 -11.28
N ASN A 224 -11.36 -12.46 -12.49
CA ASN A 224 -12.05 -12.19 -13.73
C ASN A 224 -13.16 -13.21 -13.99
N ARG A 225 -12.89 -14.50 -13.81
CA ARG A 225 -13.90 -15.57 -13.95
C ARG A 225 -15.03 -15.43 -12.93
N GLU A 226 -14.73 -15.14 -11.68
CA GLU A 226 -15.73 -14.94 -10.62
C GLU A 226 -16.63 -13.71 -10.91
N GLN A 227 -16.12 -12.69 -11.59
CA GLN A 227 -16.88 -11.51 -11.99
C GLN A 227 -17.57 -11.66 -13.36
N GLY A 228 -17.29 -12.74 -14.10
CA GLY A 228 -17.83 -12.95 -15.44
C GLY A 228 -17.34 -11.94 -16.48
N ALA A 229 -16.30 -11.20 -16.23
CA ALA A 229 -15.72 -10.17 -17.09
C ALA A 229 -14.23 -9.93 -16.77
N ASP A 230 -13.48 -9.39 -17.73
CA ASP A 230 -12.08 -8.99 -17.55
C ASP A 230 -12.00 -7.68 -16.73
N VAL A 231 -12.15 -7.80 -15.40
CA VAL A 231 -12.12 -6.66 -14.48
C VAL A 231 -10.70 -6.33 -14.02
N ILE A 232 -9.75 -7.25 -14.13
CA ILE A 232 -8.34 -7.04 -13.76
C ILE A 232 -7.44 -7.34 -14.96
N THR A 233 -6.67 -6.33 -15.37
CA THR A 233 -5.53 -6.46 -16.27
C THR A 233 -4.24 -6.28 -15.47
N LEU A 234 -3.28 -7.21 -15.59
CA LEU A 234 -1.97 -7.11 -14.94
C LEU A 234 -0.94 -6.58 -15.91
N ILE A 235 -0.19 -5.56 -15.50
CA ILE A 235 1.04 -5.12 -16.17
C ILE A 235 2.18 -5.23 -15.16
N MET A 236 3.19 -6.02 -15.51
CA MET A 236 4.33 -6.30 -14.64
C MET A 236 5.64 -6.20 -15.42
N ARG A 237 6.72 -5.86 -14.72
CA ARG A 237 8.07 -6.03 -15.27
C ARG A 237 8.48 -7.49 -15.14
N ALA A 238 8.95 -8.10 -16.25
CA ALA A 238 9.54 -9.43 -16.20
C ALA A 238 10.94 -9.40 -15.57
N LYS A 239 11.33 -10.52 -14.95
CA LYS A 239 12.72 -10.71 -14.50
C LYS A 239 13.65 -10.81 -15.73
N SER A 240 14.90 -10.38 -15.60
CA SER A 240 15.87 -10.37 -16.71
C SER A 240 16.15 -11.74 -17.32
N ASN A 241 15.93 -12.82 -16.57
CA ASN A 241 16.10 -14.20 -17.00
C ASN A 241 14.80 -14.87 -17.47
N THR A 242 13.71 -14.11 -17.62
CA THR A 242 12.43 -14.62 -18.09
C THR A 242 12.57 -15.19 -19.48
N VAL A 243 11.91 -16.35 -19.72
CA VAL A 243 11.81 -17.03 -20.99
C VAL A 243 10.35 -17.33 -21.30
N ALA A 244 10.03 -17.35 -22.60
CA ALA A 244 8.73 -17.73 -23.09
C ALA A 244 8.87 -18.73 -24.24
N PHE A 245 7.76 -19.19 -24.80
CA PHE A 245 7.73 -20.21 -25.84
C PHE A 245 6.77 -19.78 -26.93
N GLU A 246 7.14 -20.09 -28.17
CA GLU A 246 6.24 -20.03 -29.30
C GLU A 246 5.13 -21.07 -29.16
N GLU A 247 4.08 -20.95 -29.96
CA GLU A 247 3.11 -22.04 -30.09
C GLU A 247 3.76 -23.28 -30.71
N PRO A 248 3.40 -24.47 -30.24
CA PRO A 248 3.90 -25.69 -30.86
C PRO A 248 3.37 -25.84 -32.29
N GLU A 249 4.24 -26.19 -33.20
CA GLU A 249 3.84 -26.53 -34.55
C GLU A 249 2.85 -27.70 -34.52
N LYS A 250 1.76 -27.57 -35.27
CA LYS A 250 0.80 -28.68 -35.43
C LYS A 250 1.48 -29.81 -36.18
N PRO A 251 1.59 -31.03 -35.61
CA PRO A 251 2.24 -32.13 -36.30
C PRO A 251 1.44 -32.50 -37.56
N LYS A 252 2.13 -32.63 -38.68
CA LYS A 252 1.52 -33.04 -39.96
C LYS A 252 0.86 -34.44 -39.93
N LYS A 253 1.34 -35.30 -39.01
CA LYS A 253 0.76 -36.63 -38.73
C LYS A 253 0.64 -36.81 -37.21
N ARG A 254 -0.45 -37.43 -36.75
CA ARG A 254 -0.68 -37.77 -35.35
C ARG A 254 0.33 -38.84 -34.92
N GLY A 255 1.32 -38.44 -34.11
CA GLY A 255 2.30 -39.36 -33.50
C GLY A 255 1.74 -40.08 -32.27
N ARG A 256 2.45 -41.09 -31.77
CA ARG A 256 2.19 -41.70 -30.46
C ARG A 256 2.63 -40.75 -29.35
N GLY A 257 1.80 -40.54 -28.33
CA GLY A 257 2.09 -39.74 -27.15
C GLY A 257 1.34 -38.42 -27.06
N GLN A 258 1.57 -37.69 -25.97
CA GLN A 258 0.91 -36.41 -25.73
C GLN A 258 1.50 -35.32 -26.66
N PRO A 259 0.69 -34.51 -27.33
CA PRO A 259 1.18 -33.40 -28.15
C PRO A 259 2.09 -32.45 -27.38
N ARG A 260 3.07 -31.89 -28.08
CA ARG A 260 3.93 -30.85 -27.45
C ARG A 260 3.09 -29.67 -27.02
N LYS A 261 3.28 -29.23 -25.75
CA LYS A 261 2.58 -28.05 -25.19
C LYS A 261 3.27 -26.73 -25.55
N TYR A 262 4.55 -26.77 -25.90
CA TYR A 262 5.41 -25.59 -26.10
C TYR A 262 6.22 -25.78 -27.38
N GLY A 263 6.33 -24.71 -28.17
CA GLY A 263 7.20 -24.61 -29.33
C GLY A 263 8.63 -24.22 -28.98
N LYS A 264 9.25 -23.41 -29.82
CA LYS A 264 10.63 -22.93 -29.64
C LYS A 264 10.76 -22.06 -28.38
N LYS A 265 11.81 -22.25 -27.60
CA LYS A 265 12.14 -21.46 -26.41
C LYS A 265 12.74 -20.13 -26.83
N ILE A 266 12.16 -19.04 -26.37
CA ILE A 266 12.60 -17.66 -26.62
C ILE A 266 13.28 -17.09 -25.36
N GLN A 267 14.48 -16.58 -25.53
CA GLN A 267 15.26 -15.88 -24.48
C GLN A 267 15.26 -14.37 -24.80
N PHE A 268 14.51 -13.58 -24.04
CA PHE A 268 14.32 -12.17 -24.34
C PHE A 268 15.61 -11.36 -24.40
N LYS A 269 16.66 -11.71 -23.64
CA LYS A 269 17.97 -11.06 -23.73
C LYS A 269 18.56 -11.12 -25.15
N LYS A 270 18.35 -12.22 -25.87
CA LYS A 270 18.84 -12.39 -27.24
C LYS A 270 18.06 -11.52 -28.21
N LEU A 271 16.74 -11.39 -28.03
CA LEU A 271 15.90 -10.58 -28.92
C LEU A 271 16.30 -9.10 -28.94
N PHE A 272 16.82 -8.54 -27.86
CA PHE A 272 17.34 -7.16 -27.84
C PHE A 272 18.54 -6.93 -28.77
N ILE A 273 19.24 -8.01 -29.13
CA ILE A 273 20.42 -8.00 -30.01
C ILE A 273 20.03 -8.44 -31.41
N GLU A 274 19.25 -9.53 -31.55
CA GLU A 274 18.94 -10.17 -32.83
C GLU A 274 17.88 -9.41 -33.64
N LEU A 275 16.95 -8.68 -32.98
CA LEU A 275 15.82 -8.01 -33.60
C LEU A 275 15.92 -6.47 -33.57
N THR A 276 17.13 -5.91 -33.55
CA THR A 276 17.31 -4.46 -33.44
C THR A 276 16.56 -3.66 -34.49
N ASP A 277 16.44 -4.17 -35.71
CA ASP A 277 15.82 -3.52 -36.87
C ASP A 277 14.28 -3.63 -36.89
N VAL A 278 13.72 -4.50 -36.05
CA VAL A 278 12.27 -4.74 -35.97
C VAL A 278 11.62 -3.88 -34.85
N PHE A 279 12.42 -3.20 -34.04
CA PHE A 279 11.90 -2.34 -33.00
C PHE A 279 11.25 -1.08 -33.57
N GLU A 280 10.00 -0.85 -33.22
CA GLU A 280 9.27 0.37 -33.51
C GLU A 280 9.76 1.51 -32.61
N THR A 281 9.77 2.73 -33.12
CA THR A 281 10.19 3.94 -32.38
C THR A 281 8.98 4.81 -32.12
N VAL A 282 8.77 5.19 -30.86
CA VAL A 282 7.69 6.09 -30.43
C VAL A 282 8.17 7.13 -29.43
N THR A 283 7.57 8.31 -29.45
CA THR A 283 7.79 9.34 -28.41
C THR A 283 6.60 9.38 -27.49
N LEU A 284 6.83 9.07 -26.20
CA LEU A 284 5.82 9.03 -25.16
C LEU A 284 6.15 10.01 -24.03
N ASN A 285 5.13 10.55 -23.38
CA ASN A 285 5.34 11.36 -22.17
C ASN A 285 5.55 10.43 -20.98
N LEU A 286 6.81 10.08 -20.70
CA LEU A 286 7.20 9.22 -19.60
C LEU A 286 7.82 10.08 -18.49
N TYR A 287 7.38 9.83 -17.25
CA TYR A 287 7.88 10.57 -16.07
C TYR A 287 7.75 12.09 -16.14
N GLY A 288 6.80 12.60 -16.95
CA GLY A 288 6.59 14.04 -17.18
C GLY A 288 7.53 14.67 -18.21
N LYS A 289 8.25 13.86 -18.99
CA LYS A 289 9.12 14.26 -20.09
C LYS A 289 8.77 13.49 -21.36
N ASN A 290 8.92 14.11 -22.51
CA ASN A 290 8.81 13.41 -23.78
C ASN A 290 10.10 12.61 -24.02
N GLU A 291 9.98 11.28 -23.94
CA GLU A 291 11.07 10.35 -24.17
C GLU A 291 10.81 9.51 -25.42
N THR A 292 11.81 9.39 -26.27
CA THR A 292 11.80 8.49 -27.42
C THR A 292 12.27 7.12 -26.98
N VAL A 293 11.39 6.13 -27.15
CA VAL A 293 11.65 4.74 -26.80
C VAL A 293 11.51 3.84 -28.02
N LYS A 294 12.29 2.78 -28.06
CA LYS A 294 12.13 1.70 -29.04
C LYS A 294 11.47 0.52 -28.34
N TYR A 295 10.48 -0.09 -29.00
CA TYR A 295 9.81 -1.26 -28.45
C TYR A 295 9.58 -2.34 -29.50
N PHE A 296 9.46 -3.58 -29.03
CA PHE A 296 9.04 -4.75 -29.80
C PHE A 296 7.97 -5.50 -29.00
N CYS A 297 6.85 -5.83 -29.65
CA CYS A 297 5.72 -6.50 -29.03
C CYS A 297 5.55 -7.91 -29.60
N THR A 298 5.31 -8.88 -28.71
CA THR A 298 5.05 -10.28 -29.10
C THR A 298 4.20 -11.00 -28.07
N ASP A 299 3.32 -11.89 -28.53
CA ASP A 299 2.46 -12.73 -27.69
C ASP A 299 3.01 -14.15 -27.66
N LEU A 300 3.55 -14.57 -26.52
CA LEU A 300 4.22 -15.85 -26.34
C LEU A 300 3.64 -16.64 -25.16
N ILE A 301 3.73 -17.96 -25.20
CA ILE A 301 3.31 -18.81 -24.10
C ILE A 301 4.29 -18.69 -22.95
N TRP A 302 3.79 -18.26 -21.80
CA TRP A 302 4.58 -18.25 -20.58
C TRP A 302 4.31 -19.51 -19.76
N ARG A 303 5.35 -20.33 -19.59
CA ARG A 303 5.24 -21.67 -18.99
C ARG A 303 4.56 -21.70 -17.61
N PRO A 304 4.82 -20.75 -16.67
CA PRO A 304 4.20 -20.79 -15.34
C PRO A 304 2.67 -20.77 -15.33
N ILE A 305 2.03 -20.27 -16.39
CA ILE A 305 0.56 -20.25 -16.55
C ILE A 305 0.06 -21.09 -17.74
N GLY A 306 0.97 -21.56 -18.60
CA GLY A 306 0.64 -22.41 -19.73
C GLY A 306 -0.16 -21.74 -20.86
N ARG A 307 -0.22 -20.39 -20.90
CA ARG A 307 -0.99 -19.62 -21.90
C ARG A 307 -0.21 -18.42 -22.40
N LYS A 308 -0.71 -17.76 -23.45
CA LYS A 308 -0.13 -16.54 -24.02
C LYS A 308 -0.19 -15.38 -23.04
N ILE A 309 0.86 -14.60 -23.04
CA ILE A 309 1.02 -13.30 -22.37
C ILE A 309 1.61 -12.36 -23.42
N ARG A 310 1.20 -11.11 -23.40
CA ARG A 310 1.81 -10.07 -24.21
C ARG A 310 3.11 -9.62 -23.55
N PHE A 311 4.19 -9.68 -24.32
CA PHE A 311 5.50 -9.18 -23.90
C PHE A 311 5.85 -7.94 -24.71
N VAL A 312 6.23 -6.87 -24.05
CA VAL A 312 6.70 -5.65 -24.66
C VAL A 312 8.15 -5.43 -24.22
N LEU A 313 9.06 -5.61 -25.15
CA LEU A 313 10.48 -5.33 -24.96
C LEU A 313 10.69 -3.85 -25.20
N VAL A 314 11.22 -3.14 -24.22
CA VAL A 314 11.39 -1.68 -24.28
C VAL A 314 12.89 -1.35 -24.14
N LYS A 315 13.39 -0.52 -25.05
CA LYS A 315 14.77 -0.02 -25.04
C LYS A 315 14.73 1.51 -25.01
N THR A 316 15.26 2.07 -23.93
CA THR A 316 15.56 3.50 -23.81
C THR A 316 17.05 3.72 -24.03
N ASN A 317 17.52 4.97 -24.06
CA ASN A 317 18.95 5.29 -24.21
C ASN A 317 19.81 4.65 -23.10
N GLU A 318 19.24 4.48 -21.91
CA GLU A 318 19.99 4.03 -20.72
C GLU A 318 19.67 2.60 -20.29
N LYS A 319 18.47 2.08 -20.58
CA LYS A 319 17.96 0.84 -19.97
C LYS A 319 17.14 0.02 -20.96
N VAL A 320 17.16 -1.27 -20.70
CA VAL A 320 16.24 -2.23 -21.32
C VAL A 320 15.30 -2.81 -20.27
N MET A 321 14.04 -3.01 -20.63
CA MET A 321 13.06 -3.66 -19.77
C MET A 321 12.13 -4.57 -20.58
N ILE A 322 11.58 -5.56 -19.93
CA ILE A 322 10.58 -6.47 -20.49
C ILE A 322 9.32 -6.28 -19.67
N LEU A 323 8.24 -5.84 -20.30
CA LEU A 323 6.93 -5.75 -19.69
C LEU A 323 6.07 -6.93 -20.08
N MET A 324 5.23 -7.37 -19.17
CA MET A 324 4.26 -8.45 -19.35
C MET A 324 2.86 -7.89 -19.12
N CYS A 325 1.94 -8.17 -20.04
CA CYS A 325 0.54 -7.78 -19.89
C CYS A 325 -0.36 -9.01 -20.06
N SER A 326 -1.36 -9.14 -19.17
CA SER A 326 -2.34 -10.23 -19.24
C SER A 326 -3.36 -10.04 -20.36
N ASP A 327 -3.55 -8.80 -20.82
CA ASP A 327 -4.44 -8.45 -21.94
C ASP A 327 -3.65 -8.46 -23.24
N LEU A 328 -4.04 -9.37 -24.16
CA LEU A 328 -3.41 -9.50 -25.49
C LEU A 328 -3.90 -8.45 -26.50
N CYS A 329 -4.93 -7.68 -26.17
CA CYS A 329 -5.48 -6.64 -27.04
C CYS A 329 -4.93 -5.25 -26.73
N MET A 330 -4.35 -5.04 -25.53
CA MET A 330 -3.84 -3.73 -25.11
C MET A 330 -2.64 -3.29 -25.96
N HIS A 331 -2.71 -2.07 -26.50
CA HIS A 331 -1.64 -1.50 -27.34
C HIS A 331 -0.31 -1.38 -26.58
N PRO A 332 0.86 -1.71 -27.17
CA PRO A 332 2.16 -1.68 -26.49
C PRO A 332 2.50 -0.33 -25.87
N GLU A 333 2.21 0.77 -26.55
CA GLU A 333 2.46 2.13 -26.06
C GLU A 333 1.68 2.43 -24.79
N LYS A 334 0.43 1.96 -24.67
CA LYS A 334 -0.38 2.08 -23.45
C LYS A 334 0.23 1.28 -22.31
N ILE A 335 0.77 0.08 -22.58
CA ILE A 335 1.47 -0.74 -21.58
C ILE A 335 2.70 -0.02 -21.06
N ILE A 336 3.50 0.59 -21.95
CA ILE A 336 4.70 1.37 -21.59
C ILE A 336 4.31 2.58 -20.75
N LEU A 337 3.32 3.34 -21.22
CA LEU A 337 2.84 4.55 -20.53
C LEU A 337 2.27 4.19 -19.14
N ALA A 338 1.41 3.19 -19.04
CA ALA A 338 0.86 2.73 -17.77
C ALA A 338 1.98 2.35 -16.80
N TYR A 339 2.93 1.52 -17.24
CA TYR A 339 4.02 1.07 -16.39
C TYR A 339 4.92 2.21 -15.89
N SER A 340 5.04 3.31 -16.65
CA SER A 340 5.79 4.48 -16.23
C SER A 340 5.25 5.11 -14.94
N TYR A 341 3.99 4.92 -14.62
CA TYR A 341 3.37 5.43 -13.38
C TYR A 341 3.70 4.60 -12.13
N ARG A 342 4.24 3.38 -12.28
CA ARG A 342 4.52 2.49 -11.14
C ARG A 342 5.37 3.16 -10.05
N PHE A 343 6.35 3.98 -10.42
CA PHE A 343 7.23 4.62 -9.45
C PHE A 343 6.51 5.60 -8.51
N LYS A 344 5.27 6.02 -8.82
CA LYS A 344 4.49 6.93 -7.97
C LYS A 344 4.22 6.36 -6.57
N ILE A 345 4.17 5.02 -6.43
CA ILE A 345 4.03 4.39 -5.12
C ILE A 345 5.27 4.55 -4.24
N GLU A 346 6.47 4.62 -4.85
CA GLU A 346 7.73 4.85 -4.13
C GLU A 346 7.75 6.25 -3.48
N VAL A 347 7.17 7.24 -4.17
CA VAL A 347 6.97 8.59 -3.62
C VAL A 347 6.01 8.53 -2.43
N SER A 348 4.93 7.73 -2.54
CA SER A 348 3.99 7.52 -1.43
C SER A 348 4.67 6.87 -0.23
N PHE A 349 5.51 5.85 -0.42
CA PHE A 349 6.29 5.26 0.68
C PHE A 349 7.23 6.26 1.34
N LYS A 350 7.91 7.10 0.54
CA LYS A 350 8.75 8.17 1.07
C LYS A 350 7.96 9.12 1.95
N MET A 351 6.80 9.59 1.48
CA MET A 351 5.94 10.50 2.24
C MET A 351 5.38 9.82 3.51
N LEU A 352 4.93 8.58 3.39
CA LEU A 352 4.42 7.81 4.53
C LEU A 352 5.49 7.61 5.61
N LYS A 353 6.74 7.35 5.21
CA LYS A 353 7.86 7.14 6.11
C LYS A 353 8.38 8.46 6.73
N GLN A 354 8.59 9.48 5.90
CA GLN A 354 9.31 10.70 6.31
C GLN A 354 8.40 11.82 6.80
N VAL A 355 7.16 11.88 6.28
CA VAL A 355 6.22 12.97 6.61
C VAL A 355 5.17 12.51 7.61
N ILE A 356 4.50 11.38 7.33
CA ILE A 356 3.40 10.88 8.17
C ILE A 356 3.90 10.13 9.40
N GLY A 357 5.08 9.51 9.34
CA GLY A 357 5.55 8.62 10.39
C GLY A 357 4.70 7.36 10.52
N GLY A 358 4.21 6.83 9.40
CA GLY A 358 3.28 5.69 9.38
C GLY A 358 3.86 4.39 9.92
N PHE A 359 5.16 4.34 10.11
CA PHE A 359 5.85 3.19 10.67
C PHE A 359 6.48 3.48 12.05
N CYS A 360 6.12 4.56 12.71
CA CYS A 360 6.68 4.96 14.02
C CYS A 360 5.91 4.38 15.21
N TYR A 361 5.24 3.25 15.03
CA TYR A 361 4.57 2.53 16.14
C TYR A 361 5.58 1.75 16.98
N HIS A 362 5.24 1.56 18.28
CA HIS A 362 6.03 0.83 19.27
C HIS A 362 5.16 -0.17 20.04
N PHE A 363 4.26 -0.90 19.35
CA PHE A 363 3.40 -1.90 19.99
C PHE A 363 4.14 -3.22 20.19
N TRP A 364 4.31 -3.62 21.43
CA TRP A 364 4.92 -4.89 21.82
C TRP A 364 4.19 -5.49 23.02
N THR A 365 4.45 -6.75 23.34
CA THR A 365 3.86 -7.44 24.48
C THR A 365 4.83 -8.45 25.11
N THR A 366 4.81 -8.55 26.43
CA THR A 366 5.58 -9.56 27.18
C THR A 366 5.16 -10.98 26.86
N ALA A 367 3.90 -11.19 26.45
CA ALA A 367 3.36 -12.47 26.00
C ALA A 367 4.06 -13.00 24.72
N MET A 368 4.65 -12.10 23.90
CA MET A 368 5.40 -12.51 22.72
C MET A 368 6.76 -13.09 23.10
N PRO A 369 7.14 -14.31 22.66
CA PRO A 369 8.47 -14.84 22.85
C PRO A 369 9.54 -13.89 22.31
N LYS A 370 10.68 -13.79 22.98
CA LYS A 370 11.78 -12.92 22.57
C LYS A 370 12.44 -13.47 21.30
N LEU A 371 12.42 -12.71 20.22
CA LEU A 371 13.07 -13.09 18.96
C LEU A 371 14.60 -13.16 19.13
N SER A 372 15.16 -14.32 18.85
CA SER A 372 16.60 -14.46 18.74
C SER A 372 17.10 -13.87 17.42
N ARG A 373 18.20 -13.13 17.44
CA ARG A 373 18.81 -12.59 16.20
C ARG A 373 19.42 -13.66 15.31
N LEU A 374 19.56 -14.90 15.83
CA LEU A 374 20.05 -16.06 15.07
C LEU A 374 18.91 -16.76 14.31
N LYS A 375 17.65 -16.54 14.71
CA LYS A 375 16.46 -17.15 14.09
C LYS A 375 15.82 -16.18 13.08
N THR A 376 15.15 -16.74 12.09
CA THR A 376 14.43 -15.96 11.06
C THR A 376 13.10 -15.42 11.54
N SER A 377 12.42 -16.14 12.44
CA SER A 377 11.10 -15.78 13.01
C SER A 377 10.96 -16.35 14.42
N ASN A 378 9.96 -15.89 15.14
CA ASN A 378 9.57 -16.44 16.45
C ASN A 378 8.87 -17.78 16.30
N ASP A 379 9.18 -18.69 17.24
CA ASP A 379 8.39 -19.90 17.47
C ASP A 379 7.30 -19.58 18.48
N LEU A 380 6.03 -19.73 18.07
CA LEU A 380 4.85 -19.48 18.90
C LEU A 380 4.24 -20.75 19.47
N SER A 381 4.85 -21.93 19.26
CA SER A 381 4.35 -23.23 19.75
C SER A 381 4.23 -23.28 21.28
N GLY A 382 5.12 -22.57 21.98
CA GLY A 382 5.10 -22.45 23.44
C GLY A 382 4.05 -21.49 24.02
N VAL A 383 3.30 -20.76 23.18
CA VAL A 383 2.24 -19.84 23.64
C VAL A 383 0.94 -20.63 23.77
N THR A 384 0.69 -21.20 24.94
CA THR A 384 -0.45 -22.09 25.20
C THR A 384 -1.62 -21.34 25.82
N GLU A 385 -1.36 -20.38 26.72
CA GLU A 385 -2.39 -19.64 27.46
C GLU A 385 -3.24 -18.76 26.56
N LYS A 386 -4.57 -18.85 26.72
CA LYS A 386 -5.55 -18.05 25.97
C LYS A 386 -5.30 -16.55 26.12
N LYS A 387 -5.03 -16.09 27.35
CA LYS A 387 -4.76 -14.67 27.65
C LYS A 387 -3.53 -14.14 26.88
N ASP A 388 -2.47 -14.94 26.76
CA ASP A 388 -1.26 -14.53 26.04
C ASP A 388 -1.48 -14.53 24.52
N LYS A 389 -2.23 -15.49 23.98
CA LYS A 389 -2.67 -15.49 22.58
C LYS A 389 -3.47 -14.22 22.24
N GLU A 390 -4.43 -13.85 23.08
CA GLU A 390 -5.25 -12.66 22.93
C GLU A 390 -4.41 -11.37 22.96
N LYS A 391 -3.42 -11.27 23.87
CA LYS A 391 -2.49 -10.13 23.94
C LYS A 391 -1.64 -10.00 22.66
N ILE A 392 -1.13 -11.11 22.13
CA ILE A 392 -0.35 -11.12 20.88
C ILE A 392 -1.22 -10.66 19.72
N ILE A 393 -2.43 -11.23 19.57
CA ILE A 393 -3.37 -10.91 18.51
C ILE A 393 -3.78 -9.43 18.57
N SER A 394 -4.13 -8.92 19.77
CA SER A 394 -4.52 -7.52 19.94
C SER A 394 -3.36 -6.54 19.68
N THR A 395 -2.14 -6.95 20.02
CA THR A 395 -0.94 -6.15 19.72
C THR A 395 -0.65 -6.11 18.22
N MET A 396 -0.84 -7.22 17.51
CA MET A 396 -0.74 -7.24 16.04
C MET A 396 -1.79 -6.35 15.40
N ARG A 397 -3.04 -6.44 15.87
CA ARG A 397 -4.12 -5.55 15.41
C ARG A 397 -3.76 -4.07 15.58
N ALA A 398 -3.13 -3.70 16.71
CA ALA A 398 -2.70 -2.32 16.92
C ALA A 398 -1.70 -1.83 15.86
N ILE A 399 -0.79 -2.71 15.42
CA ILE A 399 0.16 -2.41 14.34
C ILE A 399 -0.58 -2.19 13.02
N GLU A 400 -1.50 -3.07 12.67
CA GLU A 400 -2.29 -2.98 11.43
C GLU A 400 -3.18 -1.72 11.41
N VAL A 401 -3.87 -1.43 12.51
CA VAL A 401 -4.71 -0.24 12.63
C VAL A 401 -3.88 1.03 12.50
N PHE A 402 -2.75 1.14 13.21
CA PHE A 402 -1.90 2.31 13.15
C PHE A 402 -1.36 2.58 11.75
N THR A 403 -0.87 1.55 11.08
CA THR A 403 -0.30 1.67 9.73
C THR A 403 -1.38 1.99 8.71
N PHE A 404 -2.56 1.37 8.81
CA PHE A 404 -3.68 1.68 7.93
C PHE A 404 -4.20 3.11 8.13
N LEU A 405 -4.42 3.57 9.37
CA LEU A 405 -4.87 4.95 9.64
C LEU A 405 -3.83 5.97 9.17
N SER A 406 -2.54 5.65 9.26
CA SER A 406 -1.48 6.49 8.71
C SER A 406 -1.50 6.53 7.18
N CYS A 407 -1.77 5.40 6.54
CA CYS A 407 -1.97 5.29 5.09
C CYS A 407 -3.18 6.12 4.64
N MET A 408 -4.31 6.01 5.34
CA MET A 408 -5.52 6.80 5.10
C MET A 408 -5.26 8.31 5.30
N ALA A 409 -4.58 8.71 6.38
CA ALA A 409 -4.22 10.11 6.62
C ALA A 409 -3.39 10.70 5.47
N MET A 410 -2.41 9.93 4.96
CA MET A 410 -1.66 10.35 3.78
C MET A 410 -2.57 10.50 2.56
N GLY A 411 -3.52 9.58 2.37
CA GLY A 411 -4.51 9.67 1.30
C GLY A 411 -5.35 10.95 1.39
N ILE A 412 -5.82 11.32 2.59
CA ILE A 412 -6.55 12.57 2.84
C ILE A 412 -5.69 13.79 2.45
N LEU A 413 -4.42 13.85 2.88
CA LEU A 413 -3.53 14.95 2.53
C LEU A 413 -3.26 15.03 1.02
N THR A 414 -3.11 13.88 0.35
CA THR A 414 -2.94 13.82 -1.10
C THR A 414 -4.20 14.31 -1.82
N THR A 415 -5.39 13.92 -1.35
CA THR A 415 -6.67 14.40 -1.88
C THR A 415 -6.80 15.92 -1.75
N ILE A 416 -6.46 16.49 -0.60
CA ILE A 416 -6.46 17.95 -0.38
C ILE A 416 -5.47 18.63 -1.32
N SER A 417 -4.28 18.05 -1.51
CA SER A 417 -3.27 18.55 -2.44
C SER A 417 -3.79 18.65 -3.88
N LEU A 418 -4.57 17.67 -4.31
CA LEU A 418 -5.14 17.60 -5.66
C LEU A 418 -6.35 18.52 -5.83
N GLN A 419 -7.24 18.58 -4.84
CA GLN A 419 -8.49 19.35 -4.94
C GLN A 419 -8.30 20.84 -4.68
N PHE A 420 -7.38 21.24 -3.80
CA PHE A 420 -7.23 22.60 -3.32
C PHE A 420 -5.80 23.16 -3.47
N PRO A 421 -5.09 22.94 -4.58
CA PRO A 421 -3.70 23.34 -4.68
C PRO A 421 -3.50 24.86 -4.50
N THR A 422 -4.33 25.67 -5.13
CA THR A 422 -4.29 27.14 -5.05
C THR A 422 -4.54 27.63 -3.63
N LEU A 423 -5.53 27.03 -2.93
CA LEU A 423 -5.85 27.41 -1.56
C LEU A 423 -4.75 27.04 -0.58
N VAL A 424 -4.15 25.86 -0.76
CA VAL A 424 -3.00 25.43 0.04
C VAL A 424 -1.83 26.39 -0.13
N TRP A 425 -1.49 26.75 -1.36
CA TRP A 425 -0.41 27.68 -1.63
C TRP A 425 -0.68 29.11 -1.11
N LYS A 426 -1.94 29.57 -1.18
CA LYS A 426 -2.34 30.87 -0.63
C LYS A 426 -2.17 30.92 0.89
N LYS A 427 -2.43 29.81 1.60
CA LYS A 427 -2.36 29.72 3.06
C LYS A 427 -0.98 29.30 3.59
N PHE A 428 -0.09 28.83 2.72
CA PHE A 428 1.24 28.38 3.13
C PHE A 428 2.11 29.59 3.52
N SER A 429 2.49 29.64 4.78
CA SER A 429 3.34 30.69 5.37
C SER A 429 4.77 30.24 5.66
N GLY A 430 5.11 28.98 5.31
CA GLY A 430 6.47 28.46 5.45
C GLY A 430 7.41 28.97 4.35
N TRP A 431 8.68 28.69 4.51
CA TRP A 431 9.70 29.01 3.53
C TRP A 431 10.07 27.78 2.68
N LEU A 432 10.17 27.96 1.36
CA LEU A 432 10.70 26.97 0.42
C LEU A 432 11.72 27.66 -0.47
N ARG A 433 12.90 27.04 -0.63
CA ARG A 433 13.94 27.55 -1.54
C ARG A 433 13.44 27.69 -2.97
N THR A 434 12.67 26.72 -3.41
CA THR A 434 12.11 26.70 -4.77
C THR A 434 10.71 26.12 -4.71
N ARG A 435 9.74 26.82 -5.27
CA ARG A 435 8.40 26.29 -5.51
C ARG A 435 8.39 25.62 -6.88
N SER A 436 8.75 24.34 -6.91
CA SER A 436 8.96 23.59 -8.16
C SER A 436 7.69 22.98 -8.74
N SER A 437 6.58 22.97 -8.03
CA SER A 437 5.33 22.32 -8.45
C SER A 437 4.11 23.17 -8.14
N GLU A 438 3.12 23.16 -9.04
CA GLU A 438 1.81 23.77 -8.79
C GLU A 438 1.01 22.96 -7.77
N ILE A 439 1.21 21.62 -7.75
CA ILE A 439 0.59 20.73 -6.78
C ILE A 439 1.43 20.74 -5.51
N PRO A 440 0.90 21.20 -4.35
CA PRO A 440 1.64 21.23 -3.10
C PRO A 440 1.97 19.81 -2.63
N SER A 441 3.13 19.64 -2.01
CA SER A 441 3.50 18.36 -1.41
C SER A 441 2.59 18.00 -0.21
N VAL A 442 2.52 16.73 0.14
CA VAL A 442 1.83 16.25 1.35
C VAL A 442 2.35 16.99 2.60
N GLU A 443 3.64 17.28 2.67
CA GLU A 443 4.25 18.05 3.76
C GLU A 443 3.75 19.49 3.81
N THR A 444 3.64 20.15 2.65
CA THR A 444 3.09 21.51 2.53
C THR A 444 1.63 21.54 3.00
N VAL A 445 0.82 20.57 2.57
CA VAL A 445 -0.58 20.46 3.00
C VAL A 445 -0.67 20.24 4.52
N ARG A 446 0.15 19.34 5.08
CA ARG A 446 0.21 19.09 6.52
C ARG A 446 0.53 20.37 7.31
N SER A 447 1.53 21.13 6.88
CA SER A 447 1.92 22.39 7.52
C SER A 447 0.78 23.41 7.53
N VAL A 448 0.08 23.55 6.41
CA VAL A 448 -1.06 24.46 6.32
C VAL A 448 -2.23 23.99 7.20
N LEU A 449 -2.53 22.68 7.21
CA LEU A 449 -3.59 22.13 8.06
C LEU A 449 -3.28 22.28 9.54
N GLN A 450 -2.06 22.06 9.96
CA GLN A 450 -1.63 22.24 11.33
C GLN A 450 -1.87 23.70 11.79
N GLN A 451 -1.46 24.68 10.99
CA GLN A 451 -1.71 26.08 11.28
C GLN A 451 -3.20 26.44 11.28
N GLU A 452 -3.96 25.89 10.32
CA GLU A 452 -5.41 26.12 10.24
C GLU A 452 -6.13 25.54 11.46
N LEU A 453 -5.76 24.34 11.91
CA LEU A 453 -6.33 23.73 13.12
C LEU A 453 -6.03 24.56 14.36
N TRP A 454 -4.78 24.98 14.56
CA TRP A 454 -4.39 25.74 15.73
C TRP A 454 -5.03 27.13 15.78
N ARG A 455 -5.12 27.85 14.65
CA ARG A 455 -5.82 29.13 14.56
C ARG A 455 -7.33 29.01 14.83
N ASN A 456 -7.90 27.84 14.58
CA ASN A 456 -9.32 27.58 14.77
C ASN A 456 -9.64 26.74 16.01
N THR A 457 -8.71 26.53 16.92
CA THR A 457 -8.90 25.69 18.11
C THR A 457 -10.14 26.13 18.91
N CYS A 458 -10.33 27.43 19.12
CA CYS A 458 -11.52 27.99 19.81
C CYS A 458 -12.82 27.81 19.02
N ASN A 459 -12.74 27.62 17.70
CA ASN A 459 -13.88 27.51 16.79
C ASN A 459 -14.16 26.06 16.32
N LEU A 460 -13.51 25.06 16.89
CA LEU A 460 -13.72 23.65 16.51
C LEU A 460 -15.16 23.18 16.79
N SER A 461 -15.89 23.84 17.69
CA SER A 461 -17.32 23.60 17.94
C SER A 461 -18.23 23.80 16.73
N LYS A 462 -17.76 24.48 15.67
CA LYS A 462 -18.47 24.63 14.39
C LYS A 462 -18.44 23.37 13.53
N TYR A 463 -17.57 22.43 13.84
CA TYR A 463 -17.38 21.19 13.12
C TYR A 463 -17.99 20.04 13.92
N GLU A 464 -18.75 19.18 13.26
CA GLU A 464 -19.49 18.13 13.93
C GLU A 464 -18.57 17.10 14.58
N THR A 465 -17.57 16.60 13.85
CA THR A 465 -16.65 15.59 14.35
C THR A 465 -15.42 16.17 15.06
N LEU A 466 -14.85 17.26 14.50
CA LEU A 466 -13.65 17.87 15.05
C LEU A 466 -13.89 18.53 16.41
N SER A 467 -15.15 18.86 16.74
CA SER A 467 -15.53 19.39 18.08
C SER A 467 -15.15 18.42 19.20
N SER A 468 -15.13 17.10 18.93
CA SER A 468 -14.74 16.08 19.91
C SER A 468 -13.33 16.27 20.45
N ILE A 469 -12.41 16.86 19.68
CA ILE A 469 -11.03 17.10 20.09
C ILE A 469 -10.97 17.97 21.34
N ARG A 470 -11.79 19.03 21.40
CA ARG A 470 -11.80 19.96 22.56
C ARG A 470 -12.14 19.29 23.87
N LYS A 471 -13.00 18.28 23.85
CA LYS A 471 -13.42 17.52 25.03
C LYS A 471 -12.25 16.84 25.75
N TYR A 472 -11.19 16.53 25.01
CA TYR A 472 -10.04 15.76 25.50
C TYR A 472 -8.75 16.61 25.60
N GLN A 473 -8.80 17.87 25.19
CA GLN A 473 -7.66 18.79 25.38
C GLN A 473 -7.51 19.16 26.86
N LYS A 474 -6.27 19.49 27.24
CA LYS A 474 -6.05 20.09 28.55
C LYS A 474 -6.93 21.34 28.68
N THR A 475 -7.72 21.42 29.70
CA THR A 475 -8.33 22.68 30.11
C THR A 475 -7.22 23.58 30.59
N ASP A 476 -7.11 24.79 30.03
CA ASP A 476 -6.21 25.86 30.50
C ASP A 476 -6.61 26.32 31.91
N LEU A 477 -6.58 25.43 32.88
CA LEU A 477 -6.70 25.72 34.29
C LEU A 477 -5.34 25.95 34.94
N ASP A 478 -4.27 25.95 34.17
CA ASP A 478 -2.93 26.30 34.64
C ASP A 478 -2.65 27.82 34.64
N THR A 479 -3.62 28.60 34.99
CA THR A 479 -3.39 29.84 35.68
C THR A 479 -2.82 29.63 37.11
N THR A 480 -2.58 28.39 37.50
CA THR A 480 -1.84 28.02 38.70
C THR A 480 -0.43 27.53 38.40
N TYR A 481 0.31 28.17 37.51
CA TYR A 481 1.75 28.30 37.75
C TYR A 481 1.90 29.28 38.90
N LYS A 482 1.63 28.83 40.11
CA LYS A 482 2.27 29.39 41.27
C LYS A 482 3.75 29.11 41.07
N ALA A 483 4.46 30.15 40.70
CA ALA A 483 5.87 30.22 40.91
C ALA A 483 6.07 29.79 42.35
N SER A 484 6.50 28.56 42.58
CA SER A 484 7.16 28.19 43.82
C SER A 484 8.53 28.83 43.71
N ALA A 485 8.64 29.98 44.35
CA ALA A 485 9.89 30.62 44.68
C ALA A 485 10.76 29.68 45.53
#